data_a8dcb9fd97f1169c3fba5014aa1f10f2
#
_entry.id   a8dcb9fd97f1169c3fba5014aa1f10f2
#
_cell.length_a   1.000
_cell.length_b   1.000
_cell.length_c   1.000
_cell.angle_alpha   90.00
_cell.angle_beta   90.00
_cell.angle_gamma   90.00
#
_symmetry.space_group_name_H-M   'P 1'
#
loop_
_entity.id
_entity.type
_entity.pdbx_description
1 polymer ?
#
loop_
_entity_poly.entity_id
_entity_poly.type
_entity_poly.pdbx_seq_one_letter_code
_entity_poly.pdbx_strand_id
1 'polypeptide(L)'
;MALKSMVRFLVIILLFLLSLLAIFPTPSHYTWYLTLMVTEFPWIFLAIVIGLTIWTFYAKKCKGASCVMCVISFICFLYPVAGAYGVGHDLKRKFEAAFGTGTTDLQGLHQQTPYAFTRMISGIGDNKIAYTTYPYATYTGVNLTLDFYRAQKPGLQPCIVIAHGGSWKSGNSQELPDIDWYLARQGYNVASINYRLAPEYKSPAPIEDMQAAISYLKSHAAELGVDTNYFVLLGRSAGGHIVLESAYTLHDPCIKGVVDFYGPTDMVWAYRHPDNPLVMHSQKVMEDFFGGSDTQVPQKYADGSPINFVTRQTTPTLMIHGENDAHVNFELSRMLDKKLEENKVPHLLLGLPWATHACEYSLNGPSGQLAKYTIERFVRHVTRR
;
A
#
# COMPACT_ATOMS: atom_id res chain seq x y z
N MET A 1 -7.24 -28.19 38.65
CA MET A 1 -7.59 -28.79 37.33
C MET A 1 -8.67 -27.99 36.56
N ALA A 2 -9.72 -27.50 37.23
CA ALA A 2 -10.77 -26.70 36.59
C ALA A 2 -10.25 -25.38 35.97
N LEU A 3 -9.42 -24.62 36.71
CA LEU A 3 -8.86 -23.33 36.29
C LEU A 3 -8.04 -23.44 34.98
N LYS A 4 -7.11 -24.42 34.89
CA LYS A 4 -6.31 -24.63 33.69
C LYS A 4 -7.16 -24.94 32.45
N SER A 5 -8.26 -25.71 32.62
CA SER A 5 -9.18 -26.02 31.52
C SER A 5 -9.99 -24.81 31.10
N MET A 6 -10.40 -23.96 32.05
CA MET A 6 -11.11 -22.72 31.78
C MET A 6 -10.23 -21.70 31.06
N VAL A 7 -8.99 -21.48 31.54
CA VAL A 7 -8.03 -20.56 30.90
C VAL A 7 -7.76 -21.00 29.47
N ARG A 8 -7.46 -22.29 29.22
CA ARG A 8 -7.28 -22.79 27.86
C ARG A 8 -8.48 -22.52 26.98
N PHE A 9 -9.70 -22.78 27.44
CA PHE A 9 -10.93 -22.58 26.67
C PHE A 9 -11.12 -21.10 26.32
N LEU A 10 -10.88 -20.18 27.26
CA LEU A 10 -10.94 -18.74 27.02
C LEU A 10 -9.90 -18.28 25.99
N VAL A 11 -8.67 -18.80 26.04
CA VAL A 11 -7.63 -18.49 25.05
C VAL A 11 -8.04 -18.96 23.67
N ILE A 12 -8.65 -20.14 23.55
CA ILE A 12 -9.13 -20.65 22.27
C ILE A 12 -10.28 -19.79 21.72
N ILE A 13 -11.21 -19.35 22.57
CA ILE A 13 -12.28 -18.44 22.14
C ILE A 13 -11.68 -17.13 21.62
N LEU A 14 -10.75 -16.54 22.38
CA LEU A 14 -10.11 -15.29 21.95
C LEU A 14 -9.38 -15.44 20.62
N LEU A 15 -8.62 -16.53 20.45
CA LEU A 15 -7.92 -16.81 19.20
C LEU A 15 -8.89 -17.09 18.05
N PHE A 16 -10.01 -17.76 18.30
CA PHE A 16 -11.06 -17.96 17.32
C PHE A 16 -11.68 -16.64 16.87
N LEU A 17 -12.04 -15.74 17.80
CA LEU A 17 -12.55 -14.42 17.45
C LEU A 17 -11.51 -13.61 16.65
N LEU A 18 -10.25 -13.67 17.04
CA LEU A 18 -9.16 -13.01 16.33
C LEU A 18 -8.98 -13.57 14.92
N SER A 19 -9.15 -14.87 14.71
CA SER A 19 -9.01 -15.51 13.40
C SER A 19 -10.07 -15.05 12.39
N LEU A 20 -11.24 -14.58 12.83
CA LEU A 20 -12.27 -14.04 11.95
C LEU A 20 -11.82 -12.75 11.25
N LEU A 21 -10.88 -12.00 11.85
CA LEU A 21 -10.29 -10.80 11.23
C LEU A 21 -9.43 -11.12 9.99
N ALA A 22 -9.02 -12.37 9.78
CA ALA A 22 -8.35 -12.78 8.56
C ALA A 22 -9.30 -12.99 7.37
N ILE A 23 -10.62 -13.03 7.63
CA ILE A 23 -11.64 -13.33 6.62
C ILE A 23 -12.56 -12.12 6.40
N PHE A 24 -12.94 -11.42 7.48
CA PHE A 24 -13.92 -10.34 7.45
C PHE A 24 -13.24 -8.98 7.62
N PRO A 25 -13.78 -7.92 7.00
CA PRO A 25 -13.31 -6.56 7.21
C PRO A 25 -13.31 -6.19 8.69
N THR A 26 -12.35 -5.38 9.09
CA THR A 26 -12.24 -4.92 10.48
C THR A 26 -13.47 -4.09 10.88
N PRO A 27 -14.08 -4.35 12.07
CA PRO A 27 -15.24 -3.59 12.51
C PRO A 27 -14.92 -2.22 13.13
N SER A 28 -13.67 -1.94 13.47
CA SER A 28 -13.27 -0.68 14.09
C SER A 28 -11.78 -0.36 13.86
N HIS A 29 -11.40 0.89 14.11
CA HIS A 29 -9.99 1.34 14.02
C HIS A 29 -9.06 0.52 14.95
N TYR A 30 -9.49 0.19 16.17
CA TYR A 30 -8.65 -0.58 17.10
C TYR A 30 -8.42 -2.02 16.63
N THR A 31 -9.42 -2.64 16.04
CA THR A 31 -9.31 -4.01 15.51
C THR A 31 -8.55 -4.06 14.18
N TRP A 32 -8.39 -2.93 13.48
CA TRP A 32 -7.59 -2.85 12.28
C TRP A 32 -6.13 -3.25 12.50
N TYR A 33 -5.49 -2.80 13.59
CA TYR A 33 -4.13 -3.24 13.95
C TYR A 33 -4.05 -4.75 14.15
N LEU A 34 -5.08 -5.34 14.76
CA LEU A 34 -5.15 -6.80 14.93
C LEU A 34 -5.34 -7.50 13.58
N THR A 35 -6.14 -6.92 12.69
CA THR A 35 -6.31 -7.43 11.31
C THR A 35 -4.96 -7.43 10.57
N LEU A 36 -4.19 -6.36 10.63
CA LEU A 36 -2.84 -6.31 10.05
C LEU A 36 -1.94 -7.42 10.62
N MET A 37 -1.98 -7.63 11.95
CA MET A 37 -1.16 -8.68 12.56
C MET A 37 -1.55 -10.08 12.05
N VAL A 38 -2.83 -10.40 11.96
CA VAL A 38 -3.27 -11.74 11.56
C VAL A 38 -3.12 -11.98 10.06
N THR A 39 -3.18 -10.94 9.22
CA THR A 39 -3.05 -11.07 7.77
C THR A 39 -1.60 -11.04 7.29
N GLU A 40 -0.73 -10.24 7.92
CA GLU A 40 0.66 -10.08 7.49
C GLU A 40 1.66 -10.96 8.27
N PHE A 41 1.27 -11.45 9.47
CA PHE A 41 2.08 -12.39 10.26
C PHE A 41 1.33 -13.70 10.59
N PRO A 42 0.61 -14.32 9.61
CA PRO A 42 -0.24 -15.48 9.87
C PRO A 42 0.53 -16.69 10.44
N TRP A 43 1.81 -16.82 10.13
CA TRP A 43 2.66 -17.91 10.62
C TRP A 43 2.75 -17.98 12.14
N ILE A 44 2.72 -16.83 12.83
CA ILE A 44 2.73 -16.77 14.30
C ILE A 44 1.44 -17.41 14.86
N PHE A 45 0.30 -17.01 14.30
CA PHE A 45 -1.02 -17.48 14.74
C PHE A 45 -1.24 -18.95 14.38
N LEU A 46 -0.73 -19.39 13.22
CA LEU A 46 -0.72 -20.81 12.84
C LEU A 46 0.08 -21.66 13.85
N ALA A 47 1.25 -21.21 14.27
CA ALA A 47 2.06 -21.89 15.26
C ALA A 47 1.33 -21.99 16.63
N ILE A 48 0.69 -20.86 17.07
CA ILE A 48 -0.09 -20.83 18.32
C ILE A 48 -1.28 -21.79 18.25
N VAL A 49 -2.04 -21.78 17.15
CA VAL A 49 -3.20 -22.66 16.98
C VAL A 49 -2.80 -24.13 16.97
N ILE A 50 -1.69 -24.49 16.32
CA ILE A 50 -1.14 -25.86 16.35
C ILE A 50 -0.81 -26.26 17.78
N GLY A 51 -0.11 -25.41 18.54
CA GLY A 51 0.22 -25.69 19.95
C GLY A 51 -1.02 -25.88 20.84
N LEU A 52 -2.05 -25.03 20.66
CA LEU A 52 -3.33 -25.14 21.38
C LEU A 52 -4.11 -26.38 20.97
N THR A 53 -4.05 -26.78 19.71
CA THR A 53 -4.68 -28.03 19.21
C THR A 53 -4.04 -29.24 19.89
N ILE A 54 -2.72 -29.30 19.91
CA ILE A 54 -1.96 -30.35 20.60
C ILE A 54 -2.33 -30.37 22.10
N TRP A 55 -2.32 -29.24 22.78
CA TRP A 55 -2.72 -29.14 24.20
C TRP A 55 -4.17 -29.60 24.42
N THR A 56 -5.09 -29.24 23.50
CA THR A 56 -6.50 -29.65 23.58
C THR A 56 -6.67 -31.14 23.39
N PHE A 57 -5.84 -31.77 22.57
CA PHE A 57 -5.88 -33.22 22.35
C PHE A 57 -5.67 -34.04 23.64
N TYR A 58 -4.80 -33.56 24.54
CA TYR A 58 -4.53 -34.16 25.84
C TYR A 58 -5.51 -33.73 26.94
N ALA A 59 -6.48 -32.89 26.67
CA ALA A 59 -7.40 -32.35 27.65
C ALA A 59 -8.59 -33.29 27.93
N LYS A 60 -9.10 -33.24 29.17
CA LYS A 60 -10.24 -34.06 29.60
C LYS A 60 -11.59 -33.36 29.46
N LYS A 61 -11.62 -32.00 29.43
CA LYS A 61 -12.87 -31.19 29.40
C LYS A 61 -12.90 -30.24 28.20
N CYS A 62 -14.11 -29.94 27.70
CA CYS A 62 -14.39 -29.04 26.56
C CYS A 62 -13.61 -29.39 25.29
N LYS A 63 -13.31 -30.70 25.09
CA LYS A 63 -12.47 -31.17 23.99
C LYS A 63 -13.09 -30.93 22.63
N GLY A 64 -14.38 -31.30 22.45
CA GLY A 64 -15.07 -31.19 21.17
C GLY A 64 -15.15 -29.76 20.64
N ALA A 65 -15.72 -28.85 21.42
CA ALA A 65 -15.87 -27.44 21.04
C ALA A 65 -14.48 -26.78 20.81
N SER A 66 -13.52 -27.05 21.68
CA SER A 66 -12.14 -26.52 21.51
C SER A 66 -11.48 -27.00 20.22
N CYS A 67 -11.63 -28.27 19.87
CA CYS A 67 -11.08 -28.82 18.62
C CYS A 67 -11.71 -28.14 17.39
N VAL A 68 -13.03 -27.99 17.37
CA VAL A 68 -13.75 -27.32 16.26
C VAL A 68 -13.24 -25.89 16.09
N MET A 69 -13.20 -25.12 17.19
CA MET A 69 -12.68 -23.73 17.14
C MET A 69 -11.23 -23.67 16.67
N CYS A 70 -10.35 -24.55 17.12
CA CYS A 70 -8.96 -24.60 16.65
C CYS A 70 -8.87 -24.91 15.16
N VAL A 71 -9.67 -25.85 14.64
CA VAL A 71 -9.70 -26.19 13.20
C VAL A 71 -10.16 -24.97 12.38
N ILE A 72 -11.24 -24.31 12.79
CA ILE A 72 -11.73 -23.12 12.08
C ILE A 72 -10.68 -22.01 12.12
N SER A 73 -10.08 -21.73 13.31
CA SER A 73 -9.01 -20.73 13.43
C SER A 73 -7.81 -21.05 12.54
N PHE A 74 -7.43 -22.31 12.44
CA PHE A 74 -6.34 -22.75 11.55
C PHE A 74 -6.66 -22.44 10.09
N ILE A 75 -7.87 -22.75 9.64
CA ILE A 75 -8.33 -22.46 8.27
C ILE A 75 -8.33 -20.93 8.02
N CYS A 76 -8.85 -20.14 8.97
CA CYS A 76 -8.88 -18.68 8.85
C CYS A 76 -7.45 -18.09 8.76
N PHE A 77 -6.52 -18.48 9.62
CA PHE A 77 -5.14 -18.00 9.57
C PHE A 77 -4.35 -18.56 8.37
N LEU A 78 -4.76 -19.68 7.80
CA LEU A 78 -4.17 -20.21 6.58
C LEU A 78 -4.63 -19.44 5.34
N TYR A 79 -5.77 -18.76 5.39
CA TYR A 79 -6.38 -18.06 4.25
C TYR A 79 -5.45 -17.03 3.59
N PRO A 80 -4.77 -16.10 4.33
CA PRO A 80 -3.81 -15.17 3.73
C PRO A 80 -2.66 -15.90 3.00
N VAL A 81 -2.19 -16.99 3.56
CA VAL A 81 -1.10 -17.80 2.97
C VAL A 81 -1.55 -18.48 1.68
N ALA A 82 -2.69 -19.16 1.72
CA ALA A 82 -3.26 -19.84 0.55
C ALA A 82 -3.63 -18.84 -0.55
N GLY A 83 -4.22 -17.68 -0.15
CA GLY A 83 -4.54 -16.59 -1.04
C GLY A 83 -3.31 -16.04 -1.75
N ALA A 84 -2.20 -15.84 -1.01
CA ALA A 84 -0.95 -15.34 -1.59
C ALA A 84 -0.35 -16.31 -2.62
N TYR A 85 -0.44 -17.60 -2.40
CA TYR A 85 -0.08 -18.61 -3.42
C TYR A 85 -1.02 -18.53 -4.63
N GLY A 86 -2.33 -18.42 -4.42
CA GLY A 86 -3.33 -18.33 -5.48
C GLY A 86 -3.15 -17.11 -6.36
N VAL A 87 -3.06 -15.92 -5.75
CA VAL A 87 -2.79 -14.66 -6.47
C VAL A 87 -1.44 -14.70 -7.18
N GLY A 88 -0.39 -15.20 -6.49
CA GLY A 88 0.96 -15.29 -7.02
C GLY A 88 1.09 -16.24 -8.22
N HIS A 89 0.28 -17.29 -8.29
CA HIS A 89 0.29 -18.25 -9.39
C HIS A 89 0.04 -17.58 -10.75
N ASP A 90 -0.94 -16.68 -10.79
CA ASP A 90 -1.33 -16.00 -12.04
C ASP A 90 -0.62 -14.65 -12.26
N LEU A 91 0.11 -14.16 -11.27
CA LEU A 91 0.61 -12.78 -11.24
C LEU A 91 1.57 -12.50 -12.42
N LYS A 92 2.46 -13.45 -12.75
CA LYS A 92 3.34 -13.30 -13.92
C LYS A 92 2.54 -13.08 -15.20
N ARG A 93 1.54 -13.92 -15.46
CA ARG A 93 0.68 -13.86 -16.65
C ARG A 93 -0.12 -12.54 -16.69
N LYS A 94 -0.70 -12.13 -15.57
CA LYS A 94 -1.43 -10.85 -15.47
C LYS A 94 -0.52 -9.66 -15.74
N PHE A 95 0.68 -9.67 -15.19
CA PHE A 95 1.66 -8.60 -15.40
C PHE A 95 2.08 -8.50 -16.87
N GLU A 96 2.37 -9.64 -17.51
CA GLU A 96 2.73 -9.67 -18.95
C GLU A 96 1.57 -9.27 -19.86
N ALA A 97 0.34 -9.57 -19.48
CA ALA A 97 -0.84 -9.10 -20.21
C ALA A 97 -1.00 -7.58 -20.14
N ALA A 98 -0.69 -6.98 -18.98
CA ALA A 98 -0.81 -5.54 -18.75
C ALA A 98 0.32 -4.72 -19.41
N PHE A 99 1.57 -5.22 -19.35
CA PHE A 99 2.76 -4.44 -19.71
C PHE A 99 3.60 -5.04 -20.86
N GLY A 100 3.20 -6.17 -21.41
CA GLY A 100 3.86 -6.86 -22.52
C GLY A 100 4.66 -8.09 -22.10
N THR A 101 4.82 -9.02 -23.03
CA THR A 101 5.56 -10.28 -22.83
C THR A 101 7.04 -10.04 -22.54
N GLY A 102 7.66 -10.91 -21.74
CA GLY A 102 9.07 -10.79 -21.34
C GLY A 102 9.36 -9.71 -20.28
N THR A 103 8.36 -8.97 -19.82
CA THR A 103 8.53 -7.92 -18.79
C THR A 103 8.83 -8.49 -17.40
N THR A 104 8.55 -9.78 -17.18
CA THR A 104 8.82 -10.48 -15.91
C THR A 104 10.15 -11.25 -15.89
N ASP A 105 10.73 -11.54 -17.05
CA ASP A 105 11.99 -12.30 -17.17
C ASP A 105 13.19 -11.36 -17.20
N LEU A 106 13.28 -10.44 -16.23
CA LEU A 106 14.31 -9.44 -16.14
C LEU A 106 15.49 -9.97 -15.31
N GLN A 107 16.67 -10.02 -15.90
CA GLN A 107 17.91 -10.37 -15.17
C GLN A 107 18.17 -9.37 -14.03
N GLY A 108 18.63 -9.88 -12.90
CA GLY A 108 18.99 -9.06 -11.73
C GLY A 108 17.79 -8.63 -10.87
N LEU A 109 16.62 -9.23 -11.02
CA LEU A 109 15.53 -9.09 -10.06
C LEU A 109 15.82 -9.87 -8.78
N HIS A 110 15.60 -9.25 -7.62
CA HIS A 110 15.87 -9.88 -6.34
C HIS A 110 14.80 -10.90 -5.97
N GLN A 111 13.54 -10.62 -6.30
CA GLN A 111 12.44 -11.54 -6.01
C GLN A 111 12.04 -12.34 -7.26
N GLN A 112 12.51 -13.60 -7.32
CA GLN A 112 12.25 -14.49 -8.47
C GLN A 112 10.83 -15.08 -8.47
N THR A 113 10.28 -15.40 -7.30
CA THR A 113 8.92 -15.94 -7.15
C THR A 113 8.01 -14.93 -6.45
N PRO A 114 6.73 -14.83 -6.86
CA PRO A 114 5.80 -13.86 -6.25
C PRO A 114 5.67 -14.03 -4.74
N TYR A 115 5.55 -15.28 -4.27
CA TYR A 115 5.41 -15.57 -2.85
C TYR A 115 6.17 -16.84 -2.45
N ALA A 116 6.69 -16.86 -1.22
CA ALA A 116 7.25 -18.03 -0.57
C ALA A 116 7.03 -17.97 0.95
N PHE A 117 6.43 -19.00 1.54
CA PHE A 117 6.13 -19.07 2.98
C PHE A 117 7.38 -18.82 3.85
N THR A 118 8.51 -19.41 3.46
CA THR A 118 9.78 -19.28 4.20
C THR A 118 10.28 -17.85 4.34
N ARG A 119 9.97 -16.97 3.38
CA ARG A 119 10.38 -15.56 3.44
C ARG A 119 9.70 -14.78 4.56
N MET A 120 8.51 -15.19 4.98
CA MET A 120 7.84 -14.56 6.13
C MET A 120 8.65 -14.71 7.42
N ILE A 121 9.45 -15.78 7.52
CA ILE A 121 10.25 -16.10 8.71
C ILE A 121 11.68 -15.59 8.56
N SER A 122 12.31 -15.82 7.39
CA SER A 122 13.72 -15.50 7.14
C SER A 122 13.98 -14.04 6.80
N GLY A 123 12.95 -13.29 6.45
CA GLY A 123 13.07 -11.89 6.02
C GLY A 123 13.08 -10.86 7.16
N ILE A 124 13.11 -11.33 8.40
CA ILE A 124 13.20 -10.46 9.58
C ILE A 124 14.65 -10.00 9.72
N GLY A 125 14.94 -8.75 9.37
CA GLY A 125 16.29 -8.19 9.47
C GLY A 125 16.30 -6.67 9.39
N ASP A 126 17.33 -6.04 9.94
CA ASP A 126 17.56 -4.60 9.80
C ASP A 126 18.08 -4.31 8.38
N ASN A 127 17.23 -3.75 7.59
CA ASN A 127 17.49 -3.42 6.19
C ASN A 127 17.62 -1.90 5.97
N LYS A 128 17.86 -1.12 7.00
CA LYS A 128 17.90 0.33 6.94
C LYS A 128 18.98 0.85 6.01
N ILE A 129 18.64 1.88 5.23
CA ILE A 129 19.56 2.68 4.44
C ILE A 129 19.53 4.09 5.00
N ALA A 130 20.70 4.71 5.12
CA ALA A 130 20.80 6.10 5.52
C ALA A 130 20.18 7.02 4.46
N TYR A 131 19.55 8.08 4.91
CA TYR A 131 19.00 9.13 4.06
C TYR A 131 19.59 10.50 4.44
N THR A 132 19.40 11.44 3.54
CA THR A 132 19.70 12.86 3.79
C THR A 132 18.42 13.66 3.60
N THR A 133 18.12 14.52 4.56
CA THR A 133 16.94 15.39 4.48
C THR A 133 17.30 16.68 3.76
N TYR A 134 16.53 17.05 2.73
CA TYR A 134 16.68 18.28 1.98
C TYR A 134 15.42 19.15 2.07
N PRO A 135 15.54 20.47 2.27
CA PRO A 135 14.42 21.38 2.07
C PRO A 135 14.16 21.53 0.57
N TYR A 136 12.91 21.35 0.13
CA TYR A 136 12.57 21.44 -1.29
C TYR A 136 11.62 22.57 -1.64
N ALA A 137 10.84 23.06 -0.66
CA ALA A 137 9.96 24.22 -0.84
C ALA A 137 9.77 24.98 0.49
N THR A 138 9.61 26.28 0.38
CA THR A 138 9.31 27.15 1.53
C THR A 138 8.06 27.98 1.20
N TYR A 139 7.05 27.85 2.04
CA TYR A 139 5.84 28.67 2.01
C TYR A 139 5.72 29.46 3.30
N THR A 140 4.84 30.46 3.35
CA THR A 140 4.60 31.21 4.58
C THR A 140 4.17 30.26 5.70
N GLY A 141 4.98 30.17 6.75
CA GLY A 141 4.71 29.35 7.94
C GLY A 141 5.12 27.87 7.83
N VAL A 142 5.58 27.37 6.67
CA VAL A 142 6.00 25.97 6.52
C VAL A 142 7.20 25.79 5.60
N ASN A 143 8.18 25.00 6.07
CA ASN A 143 9.30 24.53 5.26
C ASN A 143 9.08 23.04 4.98
N LEU A 144 8.95 22.68 3.72
CA LEU A 144 8.76 21.30 3.29
C LEU A 144 10.11 20.65 3.02
N THR A 145 10.24 19.42 3.51
CA THR A 145 11.45 18.60 3.36
C THR A 145 11.15 17.28 2.68
N LEU A 146 12.15 16.70 2.05
CA LEU A 146 12.15 15.33 1.58
C LEU A 146 13.32 14.56 2.18
N ASP A 147 13.13 13.27 2.44
CA ASP A 147 14.18 12.34 2.82
C ASP A 147 14.64 11.58 1.59
N PHE A 148 15.92 11.80 1.24
CA PHE A 148 16.51 11.25 0.03
C PHE A 148 17.40 10.05 0.35
N TYR A 149 17.02 8.89 -0.16
CA TYR A 149 17.77 7.65 -0.12
C TYR A 149 18.51 7.46 -1.45
N ARG A 150 19.82 7.59 -1.42
CA ARG A 150 20.64 7.47 -2.63
C ARG A 150 20.68 6.03 -3.14
N ALA A 151 20.52 5.87 -4.44
CA ALA A 151 20.65 4.58 -5.11
C ALA A 151 21.98 3.89 -4.76
N GLN A 152 21.92 2.61 -4.44
CA GLN A 152 23.11 1.77 -4.18
C GLN A 152 23.78 1.33 -5.51
N LYS A 153 23.87 2.26 -6.48
CA LYS A 153 24.43 2.05 -7.81
C LYS A 153 25.02 3.36 -8.31
N PRO A 154 26.21 3.33 -8.96
CA PRO A 154 26.87 4.54 -9.46
C PRO A 154 26.14 5.15 -10.67
N GLY A 155 26.39 6.43 -10.93
CA GLY A 155 25.87 7.20 -12.05
C GLY A 155 24.47 7.74 -11.81
N LEU A 156 23.88 8.36 -12.84
CA LEU A 156 22.52 8.86 -12.79
C LEU A 156 21.51 7.70 -12.77
N GLN A 157 20.64 7.67 -11.79
CA GLN A 157 19.62 6.64 -11.62
C GLN A 157 18.21 7.24 -11.60
N PRO A 158 17.17 6.48 -12.08
CA PRO A 158 15.78 6.89 -11.95
C PRO A 158 15.44 7.24 -10.51
N CYS A 159 14.48 8.13 -10.32
CA CYS A 159 14.03 8.55 -9.00
C CYS A 159 12.57 8.14 -8.75
N ILE A 160 12.33 7.52 -7.59
CA ILE A 160 10.98 7.21 -7.12
C ILE A 160 10.61 8.26 -6.08
N VAL A 161 9.55 9.02 -6.33
CA VAL A 161 9.05 10.04 -5.40
C VAL A 161 7.87 9.46 -4.64
N ILE A 162 7.99 9.45 -3.30
CA ILE A 162 7.02 8.78 -2.42
C ILE A 162 6.22 9.80 -1.62
N ALA A 163 4.88 9.66 -1.65
CA ALA A 163 3.95 10.40 -0.79
C ALA A 163 3.37 9.46 0.28
N HIS A 164 3.51 9.86 1.55
CA HIS A 164 3.01 9.11 2.70
C HIS A 164 1.48 9.13 2.80
N GLY A 165 0.90 8.22 3.61
CA GLY A 165 -0.50 8.19 3.97
C GLY A 165 -0.88 9.22 5.03
N GLY A 166 -2.00 8.96 5.76
CA GLY A 166 -2.42 9.78 6.90
C GLY A 166 -3.59 10.71 6.65
N SER A 167 -4.49 10.36 5.72
CA SER A 167 -5.76 11.08 5.48
C SER A 167 -5.56 12.57 5.18
N TRP A 168 -4.46 12.94 4.51
CA TRP A 168 -4.00 14.31 4.23
C TRP A 168 -3.78 15.18 5.48
N LYS A 169 -3.92 14.65 6.69
CA LYS A 169 -3.92 15.39 7.98
C LYS A 169 -2.73 15.07 8.86
N SER A 170 -2.05 13.97 8.61
CA SER A 170 -0.93 13.46 9.42
C SER A 170 0.02 12.63 8.56
N GLY A 171 1.07 12.11 9.19
CA GLY A 171 2.11 11.35 8.54
C GLY A 171 3.37 12.19 8.27
N ASN A 172 4.38 11.54 7.78
CA ASN A 172 5.63 12.17 7.36
C ASN A 172 6.44 11.22 6.46
N SER A 173 7.54 11.72 5.91
CA SER A 173 8.46 11.00 5.01
C SER A 173 9.04 9.69 5.57
N GLN A 174 8.92 9.42 6.88
CA GLN A 174 9.40 8.19 7.52
C GLN A 174 8.29 7.16 7.75
N GLU A 175 7.10 7.36 7.19
CA GLU A 175 6.03 6.37 7.29
C GLU A 175 6.32 5.13 6.45
N LEU A 176 6.39 3.95 7.07
CA LEU A 176 6.65 2.65 6.45
C LEU A 176 7.88 2.66 5.49
N PRO A 177 9.08 3.03 5.96
CA PRO A 177 10.24 3.27 5.10
C PRO A 177 10.86 2.00 4.51
N ASP A 178 10.35 0.82 4.82
CA ASP A 178 10.89 -0.46 4.34
C ASP A 178 10.91 -0.55 2.81
N ILE A 179 9.89 0.01 2.13
CA ILE A 179 9.85 0.04 0.67
C ILE A 179 10.88 1.02 0.10
N ASP A 180 11.14 2.13 0.80
CA ASP A 180 12.12 3.14 0.42
C ASP A 180 13.53 2.53 0.42
N TRP A 181 13.88 1.83 1.51
CA TRP A 181 15.15 1.09 1.63
C TRP A 181 15.27 -0.02 0.60
N TYR A 182 14.17 -0.75 0.37
CA TYR A 182 14.13 -1.81 -0.62
C TYR A 182 14.45 -1.27 -2.02
N LEU A 183 13.77 -0.21 -2.46
CA LEU A 183 13.94 0.37 -3.78
C LEU A 183 15.32 1.02 -3.95
N ALA A 184 15.85 1.69 -2.92
CA ALA A 184 17.21 2.25 -2.96
C ALA A 184 18.28 1.16 -3.16
N ARG A 185 18.12 -0.02 -2.55
CA ARG A 185 19.00 -1.18 -2.79
C ARG A 185 18.87 -1.74 -4.20
N GLN A 186 17.68 -1.62 -4.82
CA GLN A 186 17.48 -2.03 -6.20
C GLN A 186 18.16 -1.09 -7.20
N GLY A 187 18.80 0.00 -6.72
CA GLY A 187 19.54 0.96 -7.54
C GLY A 187 18.69 2.11 -8.05
N TYR A 188 17.60 2.44 -7.35
CA TYR A 188 16.79 3.64 -7.59
C TYR A 188 17.13 4.72 -6.55
N ASN A 189 17.13 5.99 -6.96
CA ASN A 189 17.03 7.06 -5.98
C ASN A 189 15.59 7.09 -5.45
N VAL A 190 15.44 7.34 -4.15
CA VAL A 190 14.11 7.43 -3.53
C VAL A 190 14.01 8.76 -2.79
N ALA A 191 12.97 9.52 -3.05
CA ALA A 191 12.67 10.79 -2.40
C ALA A 191 11.30 10.69 -1.71
N SER A 192 11.28 10.47 -0.41
CA SER A 192 10.06 10.45 0.40
C SER A 192 9.75 11.86 0.86
N ILE A 193 8.62 12.43 0.44
CA ILE A 193 8.30 13.85 0.66
C ILE A 193 7.39 14.07 1.86
N ASN A 194 7.58 15.17 2.56
CA ASN A 194 6.57 15.77 3.43
C ASN A 194 5.78 16.78 2.60
N TYR A 195 4.48 16.83 2.75
CA TYR A 195 3.60 17.75 2.04
C TYR A 195 2.71 18.51 3.03
N ARG A 196 2.13 19.63 2.61
CA ARG A 196 1.24 20.46 3.42
C ARG A 196 -0.02 19.72 3.81
N LEU A 197 -0.38 19.76 5.09
CA LEU A 197 -1.44 18.96 5.70
C LEU A 197 -2.73 19.76 5.92
N ALA A 198 -3.87 19.12 5.67
CA ALA A 198 -5.18 19.63 6.03
C ALA A 198 -5.40 19.60 7.57
N PRO A 199 -6.32 20.43 8.10
CA PRO A 199 -7.22 21.36 7.42
C PRO A 199 -6.58 22.71 7.09
N GLU A 200 -5.35 22.98 7.53
CA GLU A 200 -4.66 24.24 7.30
C GLU A 200 -4.40 24.47 5.80
N TYR A 201 -3.90 23.44 5.14
CA TYR A 201 -3.65 23.43 3.70
C TYR A 201 -4.56 22.42 3.01
N LYS A 202 -5.47 22.95 2.17
CA LYS A 202 -6.48 22.15 1.47
C LYS A 202 -6.03 21.76 0.08
N SER A 203 -6.77 20.85 -0.57
CA SER A 203 -6.60 20.59 -2.00
C SER A 203 -6.64 21.91 -2.80
N PRO A 204 -5.70 22.12 -3.78
CA PRO A 204 -4.72 21.16 -4.31
C PRO A 204 -3.32 21.24 -3.69
N ALA A 205 -3.12 21.85 -2.49
CA ALA A 205 -1.79 22.11 -1.92
C ALA A 205 -0.83 20.90 -1.96
N PRO A 206 -1.20 19.66 -1.61
CA PRO A 206 -0.28 18.51 -1.69
C PRO A 206 0.15 18.17 -3.13
N ILE A 207 -0.67 18.49 -4.14
CA ILE A 207 -0.33 18.28 -5.56
C ILE A 207 0.72 19.31 -6.02
N GLU A 208 0.56 20.56 -5.58
CA GLU A 208 1.55 21.63 -5.80
C GLU A 208 2.89 21.27 -5.14
N ASP A 209 2.85 20.66 -3.94
CA ASP A 209 4.04 20.23 -3.21
C ASP A 209 4.75 19.08 -3.92
N MET A 210 4.01 18.11 -4.49
CA MET A 210 4.57 17.06 -5.34
C MET A 210 5.27 17.65 -6.56
N GLN A 211 4.65 18.61 -7.24
CA GLN A 211 5.26 19.32 -8.36
C GLN A 211 6.54 20.07 -7.95
N ALA A 212 6.52 20.74 -6.80
CA ALA A 212 7.68 21.43 -6.25
C ALA A 212 8.83 20.45 -5.93
N ALA A 213 8.51 19.28 -5.34
CA ALA A 213 9.51 18.24 -5.06
C ALA A 213 10.16 17.70 -6.34
N ILE A 214 9.37 17.40 -7.37
CA ILE A 214 9.89 16.96 -8.68
C ILE A 214 10.78 18.04 -9.30
N SER A 215 10.37 19.31 -9.22
CA SER A 215 11.15 20.45 -9.73
C SER A 215 12.48 20.62 -8.98
N TYR A 216 12.47 20.46 -7.66
CA TYR A 216 13.67 20.46 -6.83
C TYR A 216 14.64 19.33 -7.24
N LEU A 217 14.13 18.11 -7.38
CA LEU A 217 14.94 16.95 -7.78
C LEU A 217 15.55 17.13 -9.18
N LYS A 218 14.84 17.76 -10.11
CA LYS A 218 15.35 18.11 -11.45
C LYS A 218 16.45 19.16 -11.39
N SER A 219 16.28 20.20 -10.58
CA SER A 219 17.29 21.27 -10.47
C SER A 219 18.57 20.85 -9.75
N HIS A 220 18.50 19.86 -8.86
CA HIS A 220 19.64 19.29 -8.12
C HIS A 220 20.10 17.91 -8.65
N ALA A 221 19.69 17.56 -9.87
CA ALA A 221 19.88 16.21 -10.41
C ALA A 221 21.34 15.75 -10.46
N ALA A 222 22.26 16.64 -10.83
CA ALA A 222 23.69 16.33 -10.90
C ALA A 222 24.28 16.00 -9.52
N GLU A 223 23.91 16.76 -8.49
CA GLU A 223 24.33 16.56 -7.10
C GLU A 223 23.75 15.26 -6.53
N LEU A 224 22.46 15.05 -6.75
CA LEU A 224 21.71 13.93 -6.21
C LEU A 224 21.91 12.62 -6.99
N GLY A 225 22.48 12.67 -8.19
CA GLY A 225 22.64 11.52 -9.07
C GLY A 225 21.30 11.04 -9.68
N VAL A 226 20.38 11.98 -9.92
CA VAL A 226 19.03 11.68 -10.46
C VAL A 226 19.03 11.77 -11.99
N ASP A 227 18.50 10.74 -12.65
CA ASP A 227 18.16 10.81 -14.07
C ASP A 227 16.80 11.47 -14.25
N THR A 228 16.80 12.71 -14.68
CA THR A 228 15.59 13.54 -14.79
C THR A 228 14.59 13.08 -15.85
N ASN A 229 14.93 12.09 -16.67
CA ASN A 229 14.03 11.52 -17.66
C ASN A 229 13.12 10.42 -17.09
N TYR A 230 13.40 9.93 -15.88
CA TYR A 230 12.74 8.77 -15.31
C TYR A 230 12.35 9.01 -13.84
N PHE A 231 11.13 9.51 -13.65
CA PHE A 231 10.46 9.53 -12.35
C PHE A 231 9.35 8.48 -12.30
N VAL A 232 9.20 7.85 -11.15
CA VAL A 232 8.03 7.03 -10.80
C VAL A 232 7.45 7.61 -9.53
N LEU A 233 6.14 7.83 -9.50
CA LEU A 233 5.46 8.27 -8.29
C LEU A 233 4.92 7.06 -7.55
N LEU A 234 5.07 7.01 -6.23
CA LEU A 234 4.51 5.98 -5.37
C LEU A 234 3.80 6.62 -4.20
N GLY A 235 2.60 6.17 -3.88
CA GLY A 235 1.86 6.74 -2.76
C GLY A 235 0.97 5.73 -2.05
N ARG A 236 0.65 6.03 -0.78
CA ARG A 236 -0.17 5.20 0.11
C ARG A 236 -1.39 5.96 0.58
N SER A 237 -2.60 5.39 0.47
CA SER A 237 -3.82 6.02 0.99
C SER A 237 -3.99 7.45 0.45
N ALA A 238 -4.00 8.47 1.32
CA ALA A 238 -3.97 9.88 0.92
C ALA A 238 -2.80 10.21 -0.04
N GLY A 239 -1.62 9.61 0.17
CA GLY A 239 -0.48 9.72 -0.75
C GLY A 239 -0.73 9.02 -2.08
N GLY A 240 -1.48 7.91 -2.09
CA GLY A 240 -1.94 7.23 -3.31
C GLY A 240 -2.79 8.16 -4.18
N HIS A 241 -3.73 8.86 -3.55
CA HIS A 241 -4.50 9.92 -4.22
C HIS A 241 -3.58 11.02 -4.80
N ILE A 242 -2.65 11.55 -4.00
CA ILE A 242 -1.73 12.62 -4.42
C ILE A 242 -0.91 12.19 -5.65
N VAL A 243 -0.34 11.00 -5.65
CA VAL A 243 0.49 10.54 -6.78
C VAL A 243 -0.33 10.25 -8.03
N LEU A 244 -1.55 9.71 -7.90
CA LEU A 244 -2.46 9.49 -9.03
C LEU A 244 -2.87 10.83 -9.64
N GLU A 245 -3.36 11.78 -8.83
CA GLU A 245 -3.75 13.11 -9.31
C GLU A 245 -2.56 13.82 -9.97
N SER A 246 -1.37 13.81 -9.33
CA SER A 246 -0.16 14.41 -9.90
C SER A 246 0.24 13.78 -11.21
N ALA A 247 0.27 12.44 -11.31
CA ALA A 247 0.66 11.74 -12.54
C ALA A 247 -0.30 11.99 -13.70
N TYR A 248 -1.58 12.23 -13.42
CA TYR A 248 -2.62 12.38 -14.43
C TYR A 248 -2.85 13.83 -14.85
N THR A 249 -2.46 14.81 -14.01
CA THR A 249 -2.74 16.25 -14.26
C THR A 249 -1.51 17.07 -14.59
N LEU A 250 -0.32 16.73 -14.09
CA LEU A 250 0.90 17.52 -14.35
C LEU A 250 1.41 17.40 -15.78
N HIS A 251 1.01 16.37 -16.52
CA HIS A 251 1.46 16.10 -17.90
C HIS A 251 2.98 16.18 -18.10
N ASP A 252 3.76 15.82 -17.05
CA ASP A 252 5.21 15.80 -17.11
C ASP A 252 5.72 14.51 -17.81
N PRO A 253 6.33 14.60 -18.99
CA PRO A 253 6.76 13.42 -19.74
C PRO A 253 7.87 12.62 -19.02
N CYS A 254 8.46 13.17 -17.98
CA CYS A 254 9.47 12.48 -17.17
C CYS A 254 8.83 11.53 -16.15
N ILE A 255 7.55 11.66 -15.84
CA ILE A 255 6.80 10.71 -15.00
C ILE A 255 6.44 9.49 -15.86
N LYS A 256 7.14 8.37 -15.63
CA LYS A 256 7.02 7.16 -16.45
C LYS A 256 6.04 6.13 -15.92
N GLY A 257 5.67 6.22 -14.65
CA GLY A 257 4.75 5.30 -14.01
C GLY A 257 4.25 5.82 -12.67
N VAL A 258 3.12 5.30 -12.23
CA VAL A 258 2.59 5.56 -10.89
C VAL A 258 2.22 4.26 -10.19
N VAL A 259 2.59 4.13 -8.93
CA VAL A 259 2.23 3.02 -8.03
C VAL A 259 1.31 3.57 -6.96
N ASP A 260 0.10 3.09 -6.95
CA ASP A 260 -0.92 3.43 -5.99
C ASP A 260 -1.15 2.27 -5.02
N PHE A 261 -0.93 2.52 -3.76
CA PHE A 261 -1.39 1.68 -2.67
C PHE A 261 -2.70 2.24 -2.10
N TYR A 262 -3.79 1.58 -2.42
CA TYR A 262 -5.14 1.81 -1.84
C TYR A 262 -5.54 3.30 -1.72
N GLY A 263 -5.17 4.12 -2.70
CA GLY A 263 -5.59 5.53 -2.76
C GLY A 263 -7.04 5.70 -3.21
N PRO A 264 -7.77 6.69 -2.69
CA PRO A 264 -9.08 7.01 -3.22
C PRO A 264 -8.97 7.65 -4.60
N THR A 265 -9.77 7.20 -5.56
CA THR A 265 -9.67 7.53 -6.98
C THR A 265 -10.84 8.36 -7.52
N ASP A 266 -12.01 8.29 -6.86
CA ASP A 266 -13.22 9.08 -7.13
C ASP A 266 -13.73 9.66 -5.81
N MET A 267 -13.47 10.94 -5.59
CA MET A 267 -13.77 11.61 -4.33
C MET A 267 -15.27 11.88 -4.15
N VAL A 268 -15.99 12.06 -5.25
CA VAL A 268 -17.47 12.21 -5.21
C VAL A 268 -18.11 10.91 -4.77
N TRP A 269 -17.69 9.79 -5.39
CA TRP A 269 -18.19 8.47 -5.00
C TRP A 269 -17.82 8.14 -3.56
N ALA A 270 -16.57 8.33 -3.16
CA ALA A 270 -16.08 8.07 -1.81
C ALA A 270 -16.86 8.85 -0.74
N TYR A 271 -17.17 10.13 -0.98
CA TYR A 271 -17.94 10.95 -0.05
C TYR A 271 -19.37 10.43 0.12
N ARG A 272 -20.00 9.94 -0.97
CA ARG A 272 -21.37 9.44 -0.98
C ARG A 272 -21.52 8.00 -0.47
N HIS A 273 -20.40 7.27 -0.38
CA HIS A 273 -20.32 5.91 0.15
C HIS A 273 -19.30 5.85 1.31
N PRO A 274 -19.62 6.53 2.45
CA PRO A 274 -18.65 6.66 3.54
C PRO A 274 -18.37 5.31 4.19
N ASP A 275 -17.15 5.19 4.69
CA ASP A 275 -16.69 4.05 5.45
C ASP A 275 -17.42 3.92 6.79
N ASN A 276 -17.25 2.76 7.45
CA ASN A 276 -17.75 2.56 8.80
C ASN A 276 -17.17 3.63 9.76
N PRO A 277 -17.99 4.47 10.41
CA PRO A 277 -17.50 5.54 11.26
C PRO A 277 -16.72 5.06 12.50
N LEU A 278 -16.87 3.78 12.90
CA LEU A 278 -16.03 3.17 13.94
C LEU A 278 -14.60 2.90 13.45
N VAL A 279 -14.39 2.88 12.14
CA VAL A 279 -13.07 2.77 11.51
C VAL A 279 -12.53 4.16 11.20
N MET A 280 -13.27 4.96 10.41
CA MET A 280 -12.87 6.31 10.01
C MET A 280 -14.11 7.17 9.69
N HIS A 281 -14.08 8.42 10.14
CA HIS A 281 -15.07 9.43 9.72
C HIS A 281 -14.66 10.03 8.36
N SER A 282 -14.73 9.22 7.29
CA SER A 282 -14.21 9.55 5.96
C SER A 282 -14.78 10.84 5.36
N GLN A 283 -16.09 11.11 5.54
CA GLN A 283 -16.69 12.37 5.09
C GLN A 283 -16.05 13.59 5.76
N LYS A 284 -15.85 13.57 7.08
CA LYS A 284 -15.20 14.68 7.81
C LYS A 284 -13.74 14.87 7.37
N VAL A 285 -13.03 13.80 7.09
CA VAL A 285 -11.66 13.84 6.55
C VAL A 285 -11.63 14.54 5.20
N MET A 286 -12.55 14.21 4.30
CA MET A 286 -12.66 14.84 2.98
C MET A 286 -13.13 16.29 3.06
N GLU A 287 -14.06 16.63 3.96
CA GLU A 287 -14.47 18.03 4.20
C GLU A 287 -13.31 18.90 4.70
N ASP A 288 -12.48 18.38 5.59
CA ASP A 288 -11.28 19.09 6.05
C ASP A 288 -10.28 19.30 4.90
N PHE A 289 -10.16 18.33 3.99
CA PHE A 289 -9.23 18.40 2.85
C PHE A 289 -9.75 19.30 1.71
N PHE A 290 -11.04 19.21 1.36
CA PHE A 290 -11.63 20.03 0.29
C PHE A 290 -12.20 21.36 0.75
N GLY A 291 -12.47 21.50 2.07
CA GLY A 291 -13.01 22.72 2.68
C GLY A 291 -14.53 22.81 2.68
N GLY A 292 -15.23 21.70 2.56
CA GLY A 292 -16.69 21.58 2.63
C GLY A 292 -17.18 20.25 2.08
N SER A 293 -18.48 19.99 2.14
CA SER A 293 -19.11 18.80 1.58
C SER A 293 -19.11 18.80 0.04
N ASP A 294 -19.41 17.64 -0.58
CA ASP A 294 -19.50 17.51 -2.05
C ASP A 294 -20.61 18.38 -2.66
N THR A 295 -21.60 18.78 -1.88
CA THR A 295 -22.66 19.71 -2.31
C THR A 295 -22.28 21.18 -2.12
N GLN A 296 -21.40 21.49 -1.16
CA GLN A 296 -20.92 22.85 -0.91
C GLN A 296 -19.78 23.26 -1.85
N VAL A 297 -18.89 22.32 -2.19
CA VAL A 297 -17.73 22.54 -3.04
C VAL A 297 -17.60 21.47 -4.13
N PRO A 298 -18.66 21.23 -4.96
CA PRO A 298 -18.74 20.10 -5.89
C PRO A 298 -17.57 20.04 -6.88
N GLN A 299 -17.11 21.20 -7.35
CA GLN A 299 -16.01 21.26 -8.31
C GLN A 299 -14.69 20.78 -7.70
N LYS A 300 -14.43 21.05 -6.42
CA LYS A 300 -13.21 20.56 -5.77
C LYS A 300 -13.16 19.04 -5.65
N TYR A 301 -14.31 18.40 -5.39
CA TYR A 301 -14.39 16.93 -5.39
C TYR A 301 -14.20 16.35 -6.80
N ALA A 302 -14.75 17.01 -7.82
CA ALA A 302 -14.56 16.60 -9.22
C ALA A 302 -13.10 16.77 -9.67
N ASP A 303 -12.50 17.93 -9.36
CA ASP A 303 -11.11 18.25 -9.70
C ASP A 303 -10.11 17.39 -8.92
N GLY A 304 -10.42 17.03 -7.68
CA GLY A 304 -9.61 16.12 -6.86
C GLY A 304 -9.92 14.63 -7.08
N SER A 305 -10.58 14.24 -8.16
CA SER A 305 -10.88 12.84 -8.50
C SER A 305 -9.98 12.37 -9.64
N PRO A 306 -8.89 11.62 -9.38
CA PRO A 306 -7.96 11.15 -10.42
C PRO A 306 -8.64 10.44 -11.60
N ILE A 307 -9.70 9.69 -11.35
CA ILE A 307 -10.46 8.97 -12.38
C ILE A 307 -11.02 9.87 -13.50
N ASN A 308 -11.26 11.15 -13.21
CA ASN A 308 -11.78 12.12 -14.18
C ASN A 308 -10.75 12.57 -15.21
N PHE A 309 -9.46 12.38 -14.92
CA PHE A 309 -8.35 12.78 -15.81
C PHE A 309 -7.80 11.64 -16.65
N VAL A 310 -8.42 10.45 -16.57
CA VAL A 310 -7.98 9.30 -17.37
C VAL A 310 -8.25 9.51 -18.84
N THR A 311 -7.19 9.46 -19.62
CA THR A 311 -7.19 9.55 -21.09
C THR A 311 -6.29 8.44 -21.66
N ARG A 312 -6.18 8.33 -22.99
CA ARG A 312 -5.24 7.40 -23.63
C ARG A 312 -3.77 7.72 -23.39
N GLN A 313 -3.46 8.95 -22.97
CA GLN A 313 -2.11 9.43 -22.63
C GLN A 313 -1.79 9.31 -21.16
N THR A 314 -2.71 8.79 -20.34
CA THR A 314 -2.51 8.60 -18.92
C THR A 314 -1.29 7.71 -18.64
N THR A 315 -0.52 8.09 -17.66
CA THR A 315 0.70 7.39 -17.21
C THR A 315 0.39 5.92 -16.84
N PRO A 316 1.22 4.95 -17.24
CA PRO A 316 1.12 3.55 -16.79
C PRO A 316 0.94 3.43 -15.29
N THR A 317 -0.01 2.62 -14.85
CA THR A 317 -0.47 2.59 -13.46
C THR A 317 -0.43 1.18 -12.87
N LEU A 318 0.18 1.04 -11.70
CA LEU A 318 0.10 -0.15 -10.85
C LEU A 318 -0.71 0.19 -9.59
N MET A 319 -1.83 -0.48 -9.39
CA MET A 319 -2.65 -0.38 -8.18
C MET A 319 -2.50 -1.63 -7.33
N ILE A 320 -2.34 -1.47 -6.01
CA ILE A 320 -2.24 -2.56 -5.03
C ILE A 320 -3.23 -2.27 -3.92
N HIS A 321 -4.23 -3.15 -3.72
CA HIS A 321 -5.30 -2.86 -2.78
C HIS A 321 -5.83 -4.14 -2.12
N GLY A 322 -6.05 -4.08 -0.81
CA GLY A 322 -6.71 -5.14 -0.06
C GLY A 322 -8.22 -5.13 -0.29
N GLU A 323 -8.83 -6.29 -0.62
CA GLU A 323 -10.29 -6.33 -0.88
C GLU A 323 -11.11 -6.22 0.42
N ASN A 324 -10.49 -6.44 1.59
CA ASN A 324 -11.09 -6.24 2.91
C ASN A 324 -10.70 -4.88 3.54
N ASP A 325 -10.31 -3.90 2.72
CA ASP A 325 -9.97 -2.57 3.20
C ASP A 325 -11.21 -1.86 3.74
N ALA A 326 -11.13 -1.45 5.02
CA ALA A 326 -12.22 -0.77 5.73
C ALA A 326 -11.99 0.75 5.88
N HIS A 327 -10.88 1.29 5.34
CA HIS A 327 -10.54 2.73 5.33
C HIS A 327 -10.73 3.36 3.96
N VAL A 328 -10.48 2.62 2.90
CA VAL A 328 -10.70 3.03 1.51
C VAL A 328 -11.34 1.88 0.77
N ASN A 329 -12.55 2.07 0.31
CA ASN A 329 -13.31 1.01 -0.34
C ASN A 329 -12.61 0.53 -1.61
N PHE A 330 -12.39 -0.80 -1.71
CA PHE A 330 -11.75 -1.45 -2.86
C PHE A 330 -12.43 -1.15 -4.21
N GLU A 331 -13.74 -0.84 -4.18
CA GLU A 331 -14.48 -0.46 -5.38
C GLU A 331 -13.88 0.77 -6.09
N LEU A 332 -13.25 1.70 -5.35
CA LEU A 332 -12.55 2.84 -5.94
C LEU A 332 -11.43 2.41 -6.89
N SER A 333 -10.62 1.43 -6.49
CA SER A 333 -9.58 0.88 -7.40
C SER A 333 -10.20 0.11 -8.58
N ARG A 334 -11.31 -0.62 -8.37
CA ARG A 334 -12.02 -1.30 -9.47
C ARG A 334 -12.60 -0.33 -10.49
N MET A 335 -13.13 0.81 -10.04
CA MET A 335 -13.62 1.86 -10.92
C MET A 335 -12.50 2.46 -11.75
N LEU A 336 -11.34 2.73 -11.15
CA LEU A 336 -10.18 3.23 -11.87
C LEU A 336 -9.62 2.19 -12.84
N ASP A 337 -9.49 0.93 -12.43
CA ASP A 337 -9.08 -0.21 -13.28
C ASP A 337 -9.90 -0.29 -14.56
N LYS A 338 -11.23 -0.30 -14.42
CA LYS A 338 -12.15 -0.27 -15.56
C LYS A 338 -11.97 0.97 -16.45
N LYS A 339 -11.78 2.14 -15.84
CA LYS A 339 -11.59 3.39 -16.59
C LYS A 339 -10.29 3.39 -17.38
N LEU A 340 -9.21 2.84 -16.82
CA LEU A 340 -7.93 2.66 -17.48
C LEU A 340 -8.03 1.64 -18.63
N GLU A 341 -8.75 0.52 -18.43
CA GLU A 341 -9.02 -0.47 -19.47
C GLU A 341 -9.78 0.13 -20.65
N GLU A 342 -10.87 0.86 -20.41
CA GLU A 342 -11.67 1.56 -21.42
C GLU A 342 -10.82 2.52 -22.29
N ASN A 343 -9.80 3.15 -21.67
CA ASN A 343 -8.89 4.07 -22.33
C ASN A 343 -7.62 3.38 -22.87
N LYS A 344 -7.47 2.06 -22.70
CA LYS A 344 -6.32 1.27 -23.16
C LYS A 344 -4.98 1.74 -22.57
N VAL A 345 -5.02 2.25 -21.34
CA VAL A 345 -3.82 2.61 -20.59
C VAL A 345 -3.18 1.33 -20.05
N PRO A 346 -1.86 1.12 -20.16
CA PRO A 346 -1.19 0.01 -19.49
C PRO A 346 -1.34 0.10 -17.97
N HIS A 347 -2.01 -0.87 -17.36
CA HIS A 347 -2.27 -0.87 -15.93
C HIS A 347 -2.45 -2.29 -15.38
N LEU A 348 -2.28 -2.43 -14.06
CA LEU A 348 -2.57 -3.66 -13.33
C LEU A 348 -3.16 -3.32 -11.96
N LEU A 349 -4.31 -3.92 -11.64
CA LEU A 349 -4.85 -3.96 -10.29
C LEU A 349 -4.47 -5.27 -9.62
N LEU A 350 -3.62 -5.19 -8.61
CA LEU A 350 -3.29 -6.29 -7.71
C LEU A 350 -4.26 -6.28 -6.52
N GLY A 351 -5.42 -6.92 -6.67
CA GLY A 351 -6.37 -7.15 -5.59
C GLY A 351 -5.88 -8.27 -4.68
N LEU A 352 -5.99 -8.05 -3.37
CA LEU A 352 -5.53 -8.97 -2.31
C LEU A 352 -6.72 -9.35 -1.42
N PRO A 353 -7.39 -10.51 -1.66
CA PRO A 353 -8.68 -10.85 -1.05
C PRO A 353 -8.70 -10.92 0.49
N TRP A 354 -7.56 -11.16 1.13
CA TRP A 354 -7.45 -11.24 2.60
C TRP A 354 -7.00 -9.93 3.23
N ALA A 355 -6.45 -9.01 2.44
CA ALA A 355 -5.71 -7.86 2.96
C ALA A 355 -6.63 -6.70 3.32
N THR A 356 -6.22 -5.94 4.32
CA THR A 356 -6.82 -4.69 4.75
C THR A 356 -5.96 -3.48 4.34
N HIS A 357 -6.32 -2.29 4.78
CA HIS A 357 -5.52 -1.06 4.60
C HIS A 357 -4.12 -1.22 5.18
N ALA A 358 -3.10 -0.61 4.57
CA ALA A 358 -1.68 -0.76 4.88
C ALA A 358 -1.16 -2.21 4.69
N CYS A 359 -1.63 -2.89 3.64
CA CYS A 359 -1.31 -4.30 3.37
C CYS A 359 0.19 -4.58 3.14
N GLU A 360 1.00 -3.56 2.84
CA GLU A 360 2.47 -3.65 2.74
C GLU A 360 3.19 -3.38 4.07
N TYR A 361 2.48 -3.29 5.19
CA TYR A 361 3.06 -3.07 6.54
C TYR A 361 4.24 -3.99 6.83
N SER A 362 4.19 -5.22 6.34
CA SER A 362 5.33 -6.12 6.33
C SER A 362 5.68 -6.53 4.90
N LEU A 363 6.82 -6.07 4.39
CA LEU A 363 7.29 -6.45 3.04
C LEU A 363 7.58 -7.96 2.89
N ASN A 364 7.61 -8.70 3.98
CA ASN A 364 7.79 -10.16 3.99
C ASN A 364 6.48 -10.91 4.27
N GLY A 365 5.41 -10.20 4.62
CA GLY A 365 4.06 -10.76 4.75
C GLY A 365 3.48 -11.25 3.42
N PRO A 366 2.32 -11.92 3.46
CA PRO A 366 1.65 -12.40 2.25
C PRO A 366 1.42 -11.30 1.21
N SER A 367 0.93 -10.14 1.64
CA SER A 367 0.65 -8.99 0.77
C SER A 367 1.93 -8.29 0.32
N GLY A 368 2.86 -8.04 1.24
CA GLY A 368 4.10 -7.32 0.97
C GLY A 368 5.02 -8.04 -0.02
N GLN A 369 5.06 -9.38 -0.01
CA GLN A 369 5.85 -10.14 -1.00
C GLN A 369 5.29 -9.97 -2.42
N LEU A 370 3.95 -10.02 -2.59
CA LEU A 370 3.30 -9.83 -3.88
C LEU A 370 3.47 -8.39 -4.37
N ALA A 371 3.35 -7.42 -3.45
CA ALA A 371 3.60 -6.00 -3.74
C ALA A 371 5.04 -5.78 -4.22
N LYS A 372 6.05 -6.25 -3.48
CA LYS A 372 7.47 -6.15 -3.89
C LYS A 372 7.71 -6.76 -5.27
N TYR A 373 7.22 -7.98 -5.49
CA TYR A 373 7.38 -8.67 -6.77
C TYR A 373 6.85 -7.83 -7.94
N THR A 374 5.70 -7.22 -7.76
CA THR A 374 5.01 -6.46 -8.81
C THR A 374 5.65 -5.09 -9.01
N ILE A 375 5.97 -4.37 -7.92
CA ILE A 375 6.61 -3.05 -7.97
C ILE A 375 7.99 -3.13 -8.61
N GLU A 376 8.81 -4.10 -8.23
CA GLU A 376 10.15 -4.28 -8.79
C GLU A 376 10.12 -4.42 -10.32
N ARG A 377 9.17 -5.21 -10.82
CA ARG A 377 8.96 -5.41 -12.26
C ARG A 377 8.39 -4.18 -12.95
N PHE A 378 7.41 -3.55 -12.32
CA PHE A 378 6.76 -2.35 -12.86
C PHE A 378 7.77 -1.20 -12.98
N VAL A 379 8.45 -0.84 -11.89
CA VAL A 379 9.44 0.24 -11.88
C VAL A 379 10.53 -0.01 -12.92
N ARG A 380 11.05 -1.24 -12.96
CA ARG A 380 12.06 -1.60 -13.96
C ARG A 380 11.52 -1.54 -15.40
N HIS A 381 10.26 -1.92 -15.62
CA HIS A 381 9.64 -1.84 -16.95
C HIS A 381 9.53 -0.40 -17.43
N VAL A 382 9.00 0.50 -16.61
CA VAL A 382 8.75 1.89 -17.00
C VAL A 382 10.01 2.77 -17.00
N THR A 383 11.11 2.32 -16.37
CA THR A 383 12.40 3.03 -16.33
C THR A 383 13.47 2.37 -17.22
N ARG A 384 13.10 1.46 -18.12
CA ARG A 384 14.03 0.87 -19.09
C ARG A 384 14.63 1.96 -20.00
N ARG A 385 15.92 1.94 -20.14
CA ARG A 385 16.71 2.78 -21.07
C ARG A 385 16.85 2.08 -22.41
#